data_a048ca0af6acb0e5f2c7ca3e81e4c0f7
#
_entry.id   a048ca0af6acb0e5f2c7ca3e81e4c0f7
#
_cell.length_a   1.000
_cell.length_b   1.000
_cell.length_c   1.000
_cell.angle_alpha   90.00
_cell.angle_beta   90.00
_cell.angle_gamma   90.00
#
_symmetry.space_group_name_H-M   'P 1'
#
loop_
_entity.id
_entity.type
_entity.pdbx_description
1 polymer ?
#
loop_
_entity_poly.entity_id
_entity_poly.type
_entity_poly.pdbx_seq_one_letter_code
_entity_poly.pdbx_strand_id
1 'polypeptide(L)'
;MPNICIVEDEPKIAALLGDYLQAAGYGTRIVHDGAAAVQAIREYQPDLVLLDLMLPGRDGLEICRELRHDSRLPIIMLTARVEEIDRLLGLELGADDYICKPFSPREVVARVKAVLRRAQPAEPAPEQEALKVDAQAHRAWLDGHELDLTPVEFRLLRTLSSAPGRIFSRDQLLDHLYDDHRVVTDRTVDSHIKNLRRKLEAIRAGDAIRSIYGVGYRLDL
;
A
#
# COMPACT_ATOMS: atom_id res chain seq x y z
N MET A 1 7.90 -20.64 -5.47
CA MET A 1 8.82 -19.48 -5.43
C MET A 1 8.09 -18.37 -6.17
N PRO A 2 7.76 -17.25 -5.52
CA PRO A 2 7.01 -16.18 -6.19
C PRO A 2 7.85 -15.51 -7.29
N ASN A 3 7.17 -15.12 -8.37
CA ASN A 3 7.74 -14.50 -9.55
C ASN A 3 7.41 -13.00 -9.59
N ILE A 4 8.42 -12.17 -9.81
CA ILE A 4 8.29 -10.71 -9.85
C ILE A 4 8.60 -10.22 -11.26
N CYS A 5 7.71 -9.43 -11.86
CA CYS A 5 8.00 -8.71 -13.09
C CYS A 5 8.48 -7.30 -12.74
N ILE A 6 9.64 -6.92 -13.27
CA ILE A 6 10.25 -5.59 -13.10
C ILE A 6 10.10 -4.86 -14.42
N VAL A 7 9.32 -3.78 -14.45
CA VAL A 7 9.15 -2.91 -15.61
C VAL A 7 9.87 -1.60 -15.30
N GLU A 8 11.07 -1.46 -15.84
CA GLU A 8 12.00 -0.35 -15.58
C GLU A 8 12.89 -0.15 -16.80
N ASP A 9 12.90 1.05 -17.37
CA ASP A 9 13.65 1.37 -18.60
C ASP A 9 15.15 1.55 -18.37
N GLU A 10 15.56 1.92 -17.14
CA GLU A 10 16.96 2.07 -16.80
C GLU A 10 17.60 0.70 -16.48
N PRO A 11 18.50 0.16 -17.35
CA PRO A 11 19.01 -1.20 -17.20
C PRO A 11 19.78 -1.44 -15.90
N LYS A 12 20.43 -0.39 -15.37
CA LYS A 12 21.20 -0.48 -14.13
C LYS A 12 20.30 -0.65 -12.92
N ILE A 13 19.18 0.10 -12.87
CA ILE A 13 18.19 -0.01 -11.79
C ILE A 13 17.50 -1.36 -11.88
N ALA A 14 17.04 -1.75 -13.07
CA ALA A 14 16.39 -3.02 -13.30
C ALA A 14 17.25 -4.23 -12.90
N ALA A 15 18.53 -4.24 -13.29
CA ALA A 15 19.48 -5.28 -12.92
C ALA A 15 19.71 -5.32 -11.40
N LEU A 16 19.95 -4.16 -10.78
CA LEU A 16 20.14 -4.06 -9.33
C LEU A 16 18.94 -4.60 -8.55
N LEU A 17 17.72 -4.25 -8.96
CA LEU A 17 16.48 -4.79 -8.35
C LEU A 17 16.38 -6.29 -8.58
N GLY A 18 16.69 -6.78 -9.77
CA GLY A 18 16.73 -8.20 -10.11
C GLY A 18 17.64 -8.99 -9.19
N ASP A 19 18.90 -8.54 -9.01
CA ASP A 19 19.90 -9.19 -8.16
C ASP A 19 19.43 -9.28 -6.68
N TYR A 20 18.91 -8.19 -6.14
CA TYR A 20 18.44 -8.18 -4.75
C TYR A 20 17.19 -9.05 -4.53
N LEU A 21 16.28 -9.09 -5.50
CA LEU A 21 15.09 -9.94 -5.42
C LEU A 21 15.45 -11.42 -5.58
N GLN A 22 16.36 -11.76 -6.50
CA GLN A 22 16.86 -13.13 -6.65
C GLN A 22 17.59 -13.61 -5.39
N ALA A 23 18.46 -12.76 -4.82
CA ALA A 23 19.12 -13.05 -3.55
C ALA A 23 18.12 -13.24 -2.39
N ALA A 24 16.93 -12.64 -2.46
CA ALA A 24 15.85 -12.81 -1.49
C ALA A 24 14.93 -14.02 -1.79
N GLY A 25 15.23 -14.81 -2.83
CA GLY A 25 14.53 -16.04 -3.19
C GLY A 25 13.31 -15.83 -4.11
N TYR A 26 13.28 -14.76 -4.90
CA TYR A 26 12.24 -14.52 -5.91
C TYR A 26 12.73 -14.85 -7.32
N GLY A 27 11.83 -15.37 -8.19
CA GLY A 27 12.05 -15.37 -9.62
C GLY A 27 11.85 -13.95 -10.18
N THR A 28 12.66 -13.55 -11.17
CA THR A 28 12.52 -12.20 -11.74
C THR A 28 12.48 -12.24 -13.27
N ARG A 29 11.63 -11.39 -13.85
CA ARG A 29 11.64 -11.05 -15.28
C ARG A 29 11.70 -9.54 -15.42
N ILE A 30 12.64 -9.05 -16.23
CA ILE A 30 12.84 -7.64 -16.49
C ILE A 30 12.24 -7.29 -17.85
N VAL A 31 11.53 -6.17 -17.92
CA VAL A 31 10.95 -5.56 -19.12
C VAL A 31 11.35 -4.10 -19.16
N HIS A 32 12.04 -3.68 -20.25
CA HIS A 32 12.56 -2.31 -20.36
C HIS A 32 11.65 -1.38 -21.19
N ASP A 33 10.66 -1.93 -21.86
CA ASP A 33 9.75 -1.19 -22.74
C ASP A 33 8.33 -1.20 -22.22
N GLY A 34 7.78 -0.01 -21.93
CA GLY A 34 6.41 0.15 -21.48
C GLY A 34 5.37 -0.37 -22.47
N ALA A 35 5.66 -0.29 -23.79
CA ALA A 35 4.73 -0.79 -24.80
C ALA A 35 4.59 -2.33 -24.78
N ALA A 36 5.66 -3.04 -24.41
CA ALA A 36 5.66 -4.50 -24.29
C ALA A 36 5.21 -5.00 -22.92
N ALA A 37 5.07 -4.10 -21.92
CA ALA A 37 4.91 -4.48 -20.51
C ALA A 37 3.66 -5.31 -20.25
N VAL A 38 2.48 -4.89 -20.72
CA VAL A 38 1.22 -5.60 -20.46
C VAL A 38 1.23 -7.01 -21.03
N GLN A 39 1.69 -7.17 -22.27
CA GLN A 39 1.81 -8.48 -22.90
C GLN A 39 2.79 -9.37 -22.14
N ALA A 40 3.98 -8.86 -21.80
CA ALA A 40 5.00 -9.60 -21.06
C ALA A 40 4.51 -10.03 -19.67
N ILE A 41 3.75 -9.19 -18.98
CA ILE A 41 3.13 -9.49 -17.67
C ILE A 41 2.09 -10.60 -17.82
N ARG A 42 1.19 -10.51 -18.80
CA ARG A 42 0.17 -11.53 -19.07
C ARG A 42 0.76 -12.90 -19.43
N GLU A 43 1.85 -12.91 -20.22
CA GLU A 43 2.56 -14.14 -20.57
C GLU A 43 3.32 -14.76 -19.40
N TYR A 44 3.97 -13.93 -18.60
CA TYR A 44 4.80 -14.39 -17.49
C TYR A 44 3.98 -14.78 -16.25
N GLN A 45 2.79 -14.20 -16.09
CA GLN A 45 1.90 -14.40 -14.94
C GLN A 45 2.62 -14.24 -13.59
N PRO A 46 3.24 -13.08 -13.32
CA PRO A 46 3.95 -12.85 -12.09
C PRO A 46 3.00 -12.78 -10.88
N ASP A 47 3.54 -13.00 -9.69
CA ASP A 47 2.83 -12.82 -8.43
C ASP A 47 2.81 -11.35 -7.98
N LEU A 48 3.70 -10.50 -8.54
CA LEU A 48 3.78 -9.06 -8.28
C LEU A 48 4.51 -8.34 -9.42
N VAL A 49 4.13 -7.10 -9.67
CA VAL A 49 4.80 -6.20 -10.61
C VAL A 49 5.44 -5.03 -9.86
N LEU A 50 6.72 -4.77 -10.12
CA LEU A 50 7.37 -3.49 -9.87
C LEU A 50 7.28 -2.67 -11.15
N LEU A 51 6.64 -1.49 -11.11
CA LEU A 51 6.30 -0.71 -12.28
C LEU A 51 6.82 0.72 -12.14
N ASP A 52 7.79 1.09 -12.98
CA ASP A 52 8.17 2.51 -13.10
C ASP A 52 7.04 3.30 -13.76
N LEU A 53 6.82 4.51 -13.28
CA LEU A 53 5.87 5.44 -13.87
C LEU A 53 6.43 6.12 -15.12
N MET A 54 7.71 6.43 -15.11
CA MET A 54 8.39 7.22 -16.14
C MET A 54 8.98 6.34 -17.25
N LEU A 55 8.17 5.49 -17.87
CA LEU A 55 8.63 4.61 -18.95
C LEU A 55 8.54 5.30 -20.30
N PRO A 56 9.50 5.03 -21.22
CA PRO A 56 9.39 5.47 -22.59
C PRO A 56 8.25 4.74 -23.32
N GLY A 57 7.60 5.44 -24.22
CA GLY A 57 6.57 4.89 -25.11
C GLY A 57 5.21 4.74 -24.48
N ARG A 58 5.10 4.27 -23.26
CA ARG A 58 3.82 4.12 -22.54
C ARG A 58 3.97 4.40 -21.05
N ASP A 59 3.15 5.31 -20.53
CA ASP A 59 3.12 5.71 -19.13
C ASP A 59 2.75 4.51 -18.22
N GLY A 60 3.48 4.36 -17.10
CA GLY A 60 3.22 3.32 -16.10
C GLY A 60 1.81 3.40 -15.50
N LEU A 61 1.20 4.59 -15.45
CA LEU A 61 -0.19 4.76 -15.01
C LEU A 61 -1.20 4.11 -15.95
N GLU A 62 -0.97 4.25 -17.26
CA GLU A 62 -1.82 3.62 -18.28
C GLU A 62 -1.70 2.09 -18.20
N ILE A 63 -0.47 1.59 -18.01
CA ILE A 63 -0.21 0.16 -17.81
C ILE A 63 -0.96 -0.34 -16.59
N CYS A 64 -0.88 0.37 -15.46
CA CYS A 64 -1.58 -0.01 -14.24
C CYS A 64 -3.11 -0.04 -14.43
N ARG A 65 -3.70 0.98 -15.05
CA ARG A 65 -5.14 1.01 -15.33
C ARG A 65 -5.59 -0.18 -16.17
N GLU A 66 -4.84 -0.51 -17.22
CA GLU A 66 -5.16 -1.65 -18.08
C GLU A 66 -5.09 -2.97 -17.31
N LEU A 67 -4.06 -3.16 -16.48
CA LEU A 67 -3.93 -4.36 -15.66
C LEU A 67 -5.04 -4.47 -14.61
N ARG A 68 -5.50 -3.35 -14.06
CA ARG A 68 -6.58 -3.31 -13.06
C ARG A 68 -7.97 -3.58 -13.64
N HIS A 69 -8.15 -3.43 -14.95
CA HIS A 69 -9.43 -3.72 -15.60
C HIS A 69 -9.82 -5.20 -15.47
N ASP A 70 -8.85 -6.11 -15.55
CA ASP A 70 -9.08 -7.54 -15.60
C ASP A 70 -8.28 -8.36 -14.57
N SER A 71 -7.46 -7.72 -13.72
CA SER A 71 -6.58 -8.40 -12.77
C SER A 71 -6.47 -7.69 -11.42
N ARG A 72 -6.35 -8.50 -10.36
CA ARG A 72 -5.98 -8.07 -9.00
C ARG A 72 -4.50 -8.32 -8.71
N LEU A 73 -3.68 -8.45 -9.74
CA LEU A 73 -2.24 -8.65 -9.64
C LEU A 73 -1.60 -7.54 -8.79
N PRO A 74 -0.87 -7.86 -7.72
CA PRO A 74 -0.20 -6.86 -6.90
C PRO A 74 0.77 -5.99 -7.70
N ILE A 75 0.66 -4.66 -7.56
CA ILE A 75 1.51 -3.68 -8.25
C ILE A 75 2.11 -2.72 -7.24
N ILE A 76 3.44 -2.63 -7.23
CA ILE A 76 4.20 -1.59 -6.53
C ILE A 76 4.72 -0.61 -7.57
N MET A 77 4.35 0.65 -7.44
CA MET A 77 4.82 1.70 -8.34
C MET A 77 6.16 2.29 -7.88
N LEU A 78 7.06 2.50 -8.82
CA LEU A 78 8.32 3.23 -8.61
C LEU A 78 8.17 4.62 -9.21
N THR A 79 8.48 5.68 -8.47
CA THR A 79 8.30 7.06 -8.96
C THR A 79 9.37 8.01 -8.46
N ALA A 80 9.78 8.96 -9.30
CA ALA A 80 10.68 10.04 -8.92
C ALA A 80 9.96 11.26 -8.30
N ARG A 81 8.62 11.35 -8.40
CA ARG A 81 7.85 12.54 -8.04
C ARG A 81 6.86 12.25 -6.92
N VAL A 82 7.06 12.90 -5.78
CA VAL A 82 6.14 12.84 -4.63
C VAL A 82 4.79 13.46 -4.99
N GLU A 83 4.77 14.54 -5.76
CA GLU A 83 3.54 15.24 -6.20
C GLU A 83 2.67 14.38 -7.15
N GLU A 84 3.27 13.45 -7.90
CA GLU A 84 2.52 12.49 -8.72
C GLU A 84 1.79 11.48 -7.85
N ILE A 85 2.36 11.09 -6.70
CA ILE A 85 1.70 10.17 -5.76
C ILE A 85 0.40 10.77 -5.24
N ASP A 86 0.36 12.06 -4.92
CA ASP A 86 -0.87 12.73 -4.44
C ASP A 86 -1.96 12.75 -5.52
N ARG A 87 -1.56 12.96 -6.79
CA ARG A 87 -2.49 12.88 -7.93
C ARG A 87 -2.96 11.44 -8.20
N LEU A 88 -2.10 10.44 -7.95
CA LEU A 88 -2.39 9.03 -8.16
C LEU A 88 -3.34 8.46 -7.10
N LEU A 89 -3.22 8.91 -5.86
CA LEU A 89 -4.14 8.55 -4.78
C LEU A 89 -5.52 9.16 -5.01
N GLY A 90 -5.58 10.38 -5.58
CA GLY A 90 -6.83 11.03 -5.97
C GLY A 90 -7.54 10.37 -7.16
N LEU A 91 -6.84 9.56 -7.95
CA LEU A 91 -7.36 8.91 -9.16
C LEU A 91 -7.78 7.44 -8.97
N GLU A 92 -7.83 6.90 -7.75
CA GLU A 92 -8.28 5.53 -7.46
C GLU A 92 -7.57 4.44 -8.30
N LEU A 93 -6.29 4.61 -8.65
CA LEU A 93 -5.58 3.73 -9.59
C LEU A 93 -5.28 2.33 -9.06
N GLY A 94 -5.57 2.06 -7.79
CA GLY A 94 -5.55 0.71 -7.23
C GLY A 94 -4.17 0.06 -7.10
N ALA A 95 -3.07 0.82 -7.08
CA ALA A 95 -1.76 0.25 -6.75
C ALA A 95 -1.70 -0.18 -5.27
N ASP A 96 -0.94 -1.25 -4.99
CA ASP A 96 -0.87 -1.83 -3.65
C ASP A 96 0.19 -1.16 -2.77
N ASP A 97 1.21 -0.54 -3.37
CA ASP A 97 2.23 0.28 -2.68
C ASP A 97 2.95 1.21 -3.66
N TYR A 98 3.70 2.18 -3.11
CA TYR A 98 4.50 3.16 -3.85
C TYR A 98 5.89 3.29 -3.23
N ILE A 99 6.91 3.44 -4.08
CA ILE A 99 8.29 3.64 -3.67
C ILE A 99 8.85 4.85 -4.40
N CYS A 100 9.29 5.86 -3.64
CA CYS A 100 9.90 7.05 -4.22
C CYS A 100 11.37 6.81 -4.54
N LYS A 101 11.80 7.20 -5.73
CA LYS A 101 13.22 7.31 -6.10
C LYS A 101 13.83 8.58 -5.47
N PRO A 102 15.05 8.53 -4.90
CA PRO A 102 15.93 7.38 -4.78
C PRO A 102 15.54 6.43 -3.64
N PHE A 103 15.61 5.15 -3.86
CA PHE A 103 15.27 4.11 -2.90
C PHE A 103 16.43 3.16 -2.59
N SER A 104 16.37 2.50 -1.46
CA SER A 104 17.26 1.38 -1.16
C SER A 104 16.70 0.08 -1.75
N PRO A 105 17.49 -0.75 -2.48
CA PRO A 105 17.04 -2.05 -2.95
C PRO A 105 16.51 -2.95 -1.82
N ARG A 106 17.05 -2.84 -0.62
CA ARG A 106 16.57 -3.56 0.57
C ARG A 106 15.16 -3.12 0.98
N GLU A 107 14.83 -1.85 0.80
CA GLU A 107 13.48 -1.32 1.03
C GLU A 107 12.50 -1.95 0.05
N VAL A 108 12.87 -2.01 -1.25
CA VAL A 108 12.04 -2.63 -2.28
C VAL A 108 11.74 -4.09 -1.94
N VAL A 109 12.75 -4.88 -1.57
CA VAL A 109 12.58 -6.28 -1.14
C VAL A 109 11.64 -6.40 0.06
N ALA A 110 11.79 -5.53 1.06
CA ALA A 110 10.91 -5.54 2.24
C ALA A 110 9.45 -5.24 1.87
N ARG A 111 9.21 -4.29 0.96
CA ARG A 111 7.87 -3.94 0.48
C ARG A 111 7.26 -5.03 -0.39
N VAL A 112 8.03 -5.63 -1.30
CA VAL A 112 7.61 -6.80 -2.09
C VAL A 112 7.14 -7.92 -1.16
N LYS A 113 7.93 -8.26 -0.14
CA LYS A 113 7.56 -9.28 0.85
C LYS A 113 6.25 -8.94 1.57
N ALA A 114 6.07 -7.67 1.95
CA ALA A 114 4.86 -7.22 2.65
C ALA A 114 3.62 -7.25 1.75
N VAL A 115 3.74 -6.87 0.47
CA VAL A 115 2.63 -6.89 -0.50
C VAL A 115 2.25 -8.33 -0.83
N LEU A 116 3.22 -9.21 -1.14
CA LEU A 116 2.96 -10.62 -1.43
C LEU A 116 2.28 -11.35 -0.26
N ARG A 117 2.68 -11.09 0.98
CA ARG A 117 2.03 -11.67 2.17
C ARG A 117 0.54 -11.29 2.25
N ARG A 118 0.17 -10.08 1.82
CA ARG A 118 -1.23 -9.60 1.80
C ARG A 118 -2.03 -10.17 0.64
N ALA A 119 -1.37 -10.42 -0.49
CA ALA A 119 -2.00 -10.95 -1.71
C ALA A 119 -2.25 -12.47 -1.66
N GLN A 120 -1.50 -13.21 -0.83
CA GLN A 120 -1.80 -14.61 -0.60
C GLN A 120 -3.14 -14.72 0.12
N PRO A 121 -4.09 -15.59 -0.35
CA PRO A 121 -5.22 -15.95 0.47
C PRO A 121 -4.67 -16.40 1.83
N ALA A 122 -5.08 -15.76 2.90
CA ALA A 122 -4.72 -16.21 4.23
C ALA A 122 -5.10 -17.69 4.32
N GLU A 123 -4.12 -18.60 4.46
CA GLU A 123 -4.44 -19.88 5.08
C GLU A 123 -5.19 -19.52 6.36
N PRO A 124 -6.32 -20.18 6.67
CA PRO A 124 -7.02 -19.86 7.89
C PRO A 124 -6.06 -20.15 9.06
N ALA A 125 -5.30 -19.13 9.45
CA ALA A 125 -4.75 -19.11 10.78
C ALA A 125 -5.94 -19.19 11.74
N PRO A 126 -5.84 -19.94 12.85
CA PRO A 126 -6.93 -20.08 13.80
C PRO A 126 -7.45 -18.67 14.09
N GLU A 127 -8.75 -18.48 13.91
CA GLU A 127 -9.48 -17.21 13.98
C GLU A 127 -9.18 -16.44 15.27
N GLN A 128 -8.08 -15.72 15.29
CA GLN A 128 -7.92 -14.56 16.14
C GLN A 128 -7.96 -13.37 15.18
N GLU A 129 -9.16 -12.83 14.99
CA GLU A 129 -9.33 -11.54 14.34
C GLU A 129 -8.46 -10.54 15.08
N ALA A 130 -7.24 -10.29 14.55
CA ALA A 130 -6.30 -9.39 15.20
C ALA A 130 -6.95 -8.02 15.49
N LEU A 131 -7.83 -7.56 14.60
CA LEU A 131 -8.64 -6.36 14.78
C LEU A 131 -10.11 -6.66 14.46
N LYS A 132 -10.99 -6.48 15.43
CA LYS A 132 -12.44 -6.54 15.26
C LYS A 132 -13.04 -5.14 15.46
N VAL A 133 -13.88 -4.70 14.51
CA VAL A 133 -14.56 -3.41 14.57
C VAL A 133 -16.05 -3.63 14.47
N ASP A 134 -16.78 -3.31 15.52
CA ASP A 134 -18.24 -3.30 15.54
C ASP A 134 -18.75 -1.88 15.25
N ALA A 135 -19.20 -1.67 14.02
CA ALA A 135 -19.68 -0.37 13.58
C ALA A 135 -21.00 0.05 14.23
N GLN A 136 -21.84 -0.91 14.68
CA GLN A 136 -23.13 -0.63 15.32
C GLN A 136 -22.95 -0.26 16.79
N ALA A 137 -22.08 -1.03 17.49
CA ALA A 137 -21.78 -0.76 18.89
C ALA A 137 -20.75 0.37 19.08
N HIS A 138 -20.10 0.88 18.03
CA HIS A 138 -18.98 1.83 18.09
C HIS A 138 -17.82 1.33 18.97
N ARG A 139 -17.51 0.04 18.90
CA ARG A 139 -16.46 -0.62 19.69
C ARG A 139 -15.47 -1.32 18.78
N ALA A 140 -14.22 -1.41 19.20
CA ALA A 140 -13.19 -2.13 18.51
C ALA A 140 -12.32 -2.92 19.50
N TRP A 141 -11.79 -4.07 19.04
CA TRP A 141 -10.92 -4.94 19.83
C TRP A 141 -9.66 -5.26 18.99
N LEU A 142 -8.52 -5.27 19.64
CA LEU A 142 -7.25 -5.72 19.08
C LEU A 142 -6.73 -6.90 19.93
N ASP A 143 -6.46 -8.04 19.29
CA ASP A 143 -6.04 -9.28 19.96
C ASP A 143 -6.92 -9.65 21.17
N GLY A 144 -8.24 -9.44 21.03
CA GLY A 144 -9.25 -9.70 22.07
C GLY A 144 -9.39 -8.63 23.15
N HIS A 145 -8.56 -7.60 23.16
CA HIS A 145 -8.60 -6.47 24.10
C HIS A 145 -9.40 -5.31 23.53
N GLU A 146 -10.37 -4.82 24.28
CA GLU A 146 -11.16 -3.66 23.85
C GLU A 146 -10.32 -2.40 23.83
N LEU A 147 -10.46 -1.65 22.74
CA LEU A 147 -9.78 -0.36 22.55
C LEU A 147 -10.65 0.78 23.10
N ASP A 148 -10.11 1.54 24.04
CA ASP A 148 -10.76 2.76 24.53
C ASP A 148 -10.56 3.91 23.55
N LEU A 149 -11.46 4.02 22.55
CA LEU A 149 -11.38 4.97 21.45
C LEU A 149 -12.38 6.12 21.64
N THR A 150 -11.92 7.33 21.35
CA THR A 150 -12.85 8.45 21.16
C THR A 150 -13.67 8.24 19.87
N PRO A 151 -14.84 8.91 19.71
CA PRO A 151 -15.65 8.76 18.49
C PRO A 151 -14.88 9.07 17.18
N VAL A 152 -13.94 10.01 17.23
CA VAL A 152 -13.10 10.37 16.07
C VAL A 152 -12.08 9.28 15.79
N GLU A 153 -11.39 8.78 16.82
CA GLU A 153 -10.42 7.68 16.66
C GLU A 153 -11.09 6.39 16.19
N PHE A 154 -12.32 6.12 16.64
CA PHE A 154 -13.11 4.98 16.17
C PHE A 154 -13.44 5.12 14.68
N ARG A 155 -13.92 6.28 14.21
CA ARG A 155 -14.17 6.52 12.78
C ARG A 155 -12.91 6.36 11.95
N LEU A 156 -11.78 6.89 12.45
CA LEU A 156 -10.48 6.77 11.81
C LEU A 156 -10.05 5.30 11.67
N LEU A 157 -10.10 4.53 12.75
CA LEU A 157 -9.79 3.11 12.74
C LEU A 157 -10.70 2.33 11.80
N ARG A 158 -12.01 2.60 11.83
CA ARG A 158 -13.01 1.99 10.93
C ARG A 158 -12.69 2.27 9.46
N THR A 159 -12.34 3.52 9.12
CA THR A 159 -11.97 3.89 7.75
C THR A 159 -10.71 3.16 7.31
N LEU A 160 -9.66 3.16 8.12
CA LEU A 160 -8.42 2.48 7.81
C LEU A 160 -8.59 0.95 7.69
N SER A 161 -9.44 0.36 8.55
CA SER A 161 -9.70 -1.10 8.56
C SER A 161 -10.66 -1.56 7.46
N SER A 162 -11.42 -0.65 6.84
CA SER A 162 -12.31 -1.00 5.72
C SER A 162 -11.56 -1.49 4.48
N ALA A 163 -10.29 -1.08 4.33
CA ALA A 163 -9.40 -1.54 3.28
C ALA A 163 -7.97 -1.67 3.82
N PRO A 164 -7.66 -2.77 4.55
CA PRO A 164 -6.32 -3.01 5.08
C PRO A 164 -5.26 -2.99 3.98
N GLY A 165 -4.15 -2.30 4.24
CA GLY A 165 -3.08 -2.14 3.25
C GLY A 165 -3.30 -1.02 2.23
N ARG A 166 -4.50 -0.44 2.11
CA ARG A 166 -4.74 0.75 1.29
C ARG A 166 -4.18 2.00 1.99
N ILE A 167 -3.62 2.90 1.19
CA ILE A 167 -3.19 4.21 1.67
C ILE A 167 -4.37 5.18 1.54
N PHE A 168 -4.68 5.88 2.63
CA PHE A 168 -5.66 6.96 2.66
C PHE A 168 -4.94 8.30 2.78
N SER A 169 -5.26 9.26 1.91
CA SER A 169 -4.75 10.62 2.04
C SER A 169 -5.33 11.32 3.28
N ARG A 170 -4.69 12.42 3.70
CA ARG A 170 -5.22 13.22 4.82
C ARG A 170 -6.61 13.76 4.54
N ASP A 171 -6.85 14.22 3.33
CA ASP A 171 -8.15 14.74 2.91
C ASP A 171 -9.23 13.65 2.92
N GLN A 172 -8.92 12.46 2.37
CA GLN A 172 -9.83 11.31 2.42
C GLN A 172 -10.18 10.91 3.85
N LEU A 173 -9.21 10.92 4.76
CA LEU A 173 -9.46 10.64 6.18
C LEU A 173 -10.30 11.75 6.81
N LEU A 174 -10.03 13.01 6.48
CA LEU A 174 -10.77 14.15 7.01
C LEU A 174 -12.25 14.11 6.60
N ASP A 175 -12.54 13.81 5.33
CA ASP A 175 -13.90 13.67 4.79
C ASP A 175 -14.71 12.58 5.52
N HIS A 176 -14.04 11.50 5.96
CA HIS A 176 -14.69 10.41 6.71
C HIS A 176 -14.83 10.69 8.21
N LEU A 177 -14.08 11.67 8.74
CA LEU A 177 -14.10 12.01 10.15
C LEU A 177 -15.18 13.02 10.53
N TYR A 178 -15.54 13.91 9.62
CA TYR A 178 -16.47 15.02 9.89
C TYR A 178 -17.53 15.11 8.79
N ASP A 179 -18.78 14.78 9.15
CA ASP A 179 -19.95 14.92 8.27
C ASP A 179 -20.34 16.40 8.02
N ASP A 180 -19.87 17.31 8.87
CA ASP A 180 -20.03 18.75 8.71
C ASP A 180 -18.77 19.34 8.07
N HIS A 181 -18.89 20.08 7.00
CA HIS A 181 -17.82 20.85 6.30
C HIS A 181 -17.16 21.91 7.22
N ARG A 182 -16.80 21.55 8.43
CA ARG A 182 -15.99 22.43 9.29
C ARG A 182 -14.60 22.54 8.72
N VAL A 183 -14.08 23.76 8.65
CA VAL A 183 -12.70 24.05 8.30
C VAL A 183 -11.79 23.48 9.40
N VAL A 184 -11.43 22.21 9.26
CA VAL A 184 -10.49 21.52 10.15
C VAL A 184 -9.20 21.33 9.37
N THR A 185 -8.06 21.71 9.95
CA THR A 185 -6.76 21.64 9.27
C THR A 185 -6.20 20.21 9.29
N ASP A 186 -5.38 19.85 8.30
CA ASP A 186 -4.68 18.56 8.13
C ASP A 186 -3.95 18.10 9.41
N ARG A 187 -3.48 19.03 10.23
CA ARG A 187 -2.81 18.76 11.52
C ARG A 187 -3.71 18.01 12.52
N THR A 188 -5.03 18.07 12.33
CA THR A 188 -5.99 17.38 13.20
C THR A 188 -5.95 15.87 12.97
N VAL A 189 -5.84 15.42 11.70
CA VAL A 189 -5.70 14.00 11.35
C VAL A 189 -4.43 13.42 11.95
N ASP A 190 -3.30 14.11 11.82
CA ASP A 190 -2.00 13.66 12.34
C ASP A 190 -2.03 13.46 13.87
N SER A 191 -2.74 14.35 14.57
CA SER A 191 -2.92 14.25 16.03
C SER A 191 -3.76 13.03 16.43
N HIS A 192 -4.84 12.76 15.71
CA HIS A 192 -5.69 11.58 15.95
C HIS A 192 -4.96 10.28 15.60
N ILE A 193 -4.19 10.25 14.51
CA ILE A 193 -3.32 9.11 14.16
C ILE A 193 -2.31 8.83 15.27
N LYS A 194 -1.65 9.87 15.80
CA LYS A 194 -0.68 9.72 16.89
C LYS A 194 -1.34 9.09 18.15
N ASN A 195 -2.52 9.55 18.51
CA ASN A 195 -3.23 9.03 19.67
C ASN A 195 -3.71 7.59 19.44
N LEU A 196 -4.22 7.30 18.24
CA LEU A 196 -4.67 5.96 17.88
C LEU A 196 -3.49 4.97 17.88
N ARG A 197 -2.34 5.33 17.29
CA ARG A 197 -1.12 4.51 17.38
C ARG A 197 -0.76 4.15 18.80
N ARG A 198 -0.68 5.13 19.70
CA ARG A 198 -0.35 4.89 21.10
C ARG A 198 -1.28 3.88 21.76
N LYS A 199 -2.57 3.89 21.41
CA LYS A 199 -3.56 2.94 21.96
C LYS A 199 -3.40 1.54 21.36
N LEU A 200 -3.08 1.43 20.08
CA LEU A 200 -2.78 0.14 19.43
C LEU A 200 -1.46 -0.46 19.94
N GLU A 201 -0.41 0.37 20.06
CA GLU A 201 0.89 -0.04 20.59
C GLU A 201 0.85 -0.52 22.05
N ALA A 202 -0.09 -0.01 22.84
CA ALA A 202 -0.27 -0.45 24.23
C ALA A 202 -0.74 -1.92 24.33
N ILE A 203 -1.36 -2.46 23.28
CA ILE A 203 -1.85 -3.84 23.22
C ILE A 203 -0.89 -4.72 22.41
N ARG A 204 -0.44 -4.23 21.27
CA ARG A 204 0.42 -4.96 20.34
C ARG A 204 1.63 -4.13 19.97
N ALA A 205 2.83 -4.67 20.27
CA ALA A 205 4.07 -4.02 19.84
C ALA A 205 4.18 -4.03 18.32
N GLY A 206 4.38 -2.86 17.72
CA GLY A 206 4.58 -2.68 16.29
C GLY A 206 3.83 -1.49 15.71
N ASP A 207 4.26 -1.04 14.55
CA ASP A 207 3.71 0.14 13.86
C ASP A 207 2.48 -0.26 13.04
N ALA A 208 1.32 -0.44 13.73
CA ALA A 208 0.06 -0.86 13.12
C ALA A 208 -0.46 0.14 12.08
N ILE A 209 -0.17 1.45 12.23
CA ILE A 209 -0.52 2.49 11.27
C ILE A 209 0.76 3.12 10.73
N ARG A 210 1.05 2.91 9.46
CA ARG A 210 2.22 3.50 8.81
C ARG A 210 1.92 4.85 8.21
N SER A 211 2.87 5.78 8.40
CA SER A 211 2.91 7.04 7.64
C SER A 211 3.60 6.79 6.31
N ILE A 212 2.96 7.20 5.23
CA ILE A 212 3.58 7.28 3.91
C ILE A 212 3.88 8.76 3.67
N TYR A 213 5.19 9.07 3.65
CA TYR A 213 5.64 10.46 3.59
C TYR A 213 5.06 11.19 2.37
N GLY A 214 4.49 12.39 2.58
CA GLY A 214 3.85 13.19 1.54
C GLY A 214 2.49 12.68 1.07
N VAL A 215 2.03 11.50 1.51
CA VAL A 215 0.86 10.83 0.95
C VAL A 215 -0.26 10.67 1.98
N GLY A 216 -0.03 9.98 3.07
CA GLY A 216 -1.09 9.71 4.04
C GLY A 216 -0.76 8.57 5.00
N TYR A 217 -1.76 7.76 5.30
CA TYR A 217 -1.68 6.71 6.30
C TYR A 217 -2.28 5.39 5.81
N ARG A 218 -1.73 4.28 6.32
CA ARG A 218 -2.14 2.92 6.01
C ARG A 218 -2.18 2.06 7.26
N LEU A 219 -3.15 1.16 7.36
CA LEU A 219 -3.22 0.15 8.41
C LEU A 219 -2.52 -1.13 7.94
N ASP A 220 -1.56 -1.60 8.73
CA ASP A 220 -0.75 -2.81 8.51
C ASP A 220 -0.88 -3.75 9.73
N LEU A 221 -2.07 -4.37 9.90
CA LEU A 221 -2.34 -5.38 10.95
C LEU A 221 -2.42 -6.78 10.36
#